data_9abf12180d44a466eca19d6725b82bed
#
_entry.id   9abf12180d44a466eca19d6725b82bed
#
_cell.length_a   1.000
_cell.length_b   1.000
_cell.length_c   1.000
_cell.angle_alpha   90.00
_cell.angle_beta   90.00
_cell.angle_gamma   90.00
#
_symmetry.space_group_name_H-M   'P 1'
#
loop_
_entity.id
_entity.type
_entity.pdbx_description
1 polymer ?
#
loop_
_entity_poly.entity_id
_entity_poly.type
_entity_poly.pdbx_seq_one_letter_code
_entity_poly.pdbx_strand_id
1 'polypeptide(L)'
;MNIIAFDFSLNKPAMTAYVNGKIDFYVFPLCIDIKTTTILESAGVNVINRNLTHIKDRTLDESELIIEHVTRASDLARLIVNTIKSLIPSNEIPETIIANEGFSFGSKGDAVLDLSGYKYILMKELIDNGFQNFKTYSPITIKANAGCAKRGMKKEDMIEAFRGQPRTIHKLIDILYECPEKMKKRTSYVQCLDDIVDSYWCYKTTINTTN
;
A
#
# COMPACT_ATOMS: atom_id res chain seq x y z
N MET A 1 15.30 -4.04 -13.16
CA MET A 1 15.06 -3.31 -11.88
C MET A 1 13.64 -3.58 -11.46
N ASN A 2 13.45 -4.18 -10.29
CA ASN A 2 12.14 -4.38 -9.70
C ASN A 2 11.94 -3.37 -8.54
N ILE A 3 10.73 -2.85 -8.39
CA ILE A 3 10.37 -1.92 -7.31
C ILE A 3 9.06 -2.39 -6.70
N ILE A 4 9.06 -2.53 -5.39
CA ILE A 4 7.87 -2.77 -4.58
C ILE A 4 7.67 -1.56 -3.68
N ALA A 5 6.59 -0.84 -3.87
CA ALA A 5 6.30 0.37 -3.11
C ALA A 5 5.02 0.19 -2.27
N PHE A 6 5.07 0.67 -1.03
CA PHE A 6 3.98 0.51 -0.07
C PHE A 6 3.42 1.85 0.40
N ASP A 7 2.08 1.92 0.46
CA ASP A 7 1.40 2.69 1.49
C ASP A 7 0.95 1.71 2.58
N PHE A 8 1.55 1.86 3.77
CA PHE A 8 1.36 0.91 4.84
C PHE A 8 0.34 1.42 5.85
N SER A 9 -0.84 0.79 5.85
CA SER A 9 -1.90 1.05 6.82
C SER A 9 -2.26 -0.23 7.58
N LEU A 10 -2.80 -0.08 8.80
CA LEU A 10 -3.18 -1.24 9.64
C LEU A 10 -4.30 -2.07 9.02
N ASN A 11 -5.23 -1.41 8.36
CA ASN A 11 -6.47 -2.04 7.91
C ASN A 11 -6.48 -2.37 6.41
N LYS A 12 -5.77 -1.59 5.60
CA LYS A 12 -5.86 -1.66 4.13
C LYS A 12 -4.52 -1.34 3.46
N PRO A 13 -3.40 -1.98 3.85
CA PRO A 13 -2.14 -1.68 3.19
C PRO A 13 -2.24 -1.96 1.70
N ALA A 14 -1.65 -1.07 0.91
CA ALA A 14 -1.58 -1.20 -0.53
C ALA A 14 -0.13 -1.29 -1.01
N MET A 15 0.06 -1.97 -2.13
CA MET A 15 1.35 -2.20 -2.74
C MET A 15 1.27 -1.95 -4.24
N THR A 16 2.19 -1.16 -4.76
CA THR A 16 2.50 -1.05 -6.18
C THR A 16 3.71 -1.92 -6.47
N ALA A 17 3.57 -2.91 -7.34
CA ALA A 17 4.64 -3.76 -7.82
C ALA A 17 5.01 -3.36 -9.25
N TYR A 18 6.25 -2.92 -9.47
CA TYR A 18 6.83 -2.74 -10.79
C TYR A 18 7.83 -3.88 -11.00
N VAL A 19 7.44 -4.87 -11.78
CA VAL A 19 8.22 -6.07 -12.05
C VAL A 19 8.21 -6.35 -13.55
N ASN A 20 9.37 -6.62 -14.14
CA ASN A 20 9.51 -6.91 -15.57
C ASN A 20 8.88 -5.84 -16.49
N GLY A 21 8.98 -4.57 -16.12
CA GLY A 21 8.45 -3.45 -16.90
C GLY A 21 6.93 -3.23 -16.78
N LYS A 22 6.25 -4.00 -15.94
CA LYS A 22 4.80 -3.93 -15.72
C LYS A 22 4.47 -3.44 -14.33
N ILE A 23 3.42 -2.62 -14.21
CA ILE A 23 2.85 -2.17 -12.94
C ILE A 23 1.61 -3.00 -12.63
N ASP A 24 1.57 -3.57 -11.43
CA ASP A 24 0.40 -4.21 -10.85
C ASP A 24 0.12 -3.63 -9.46
N PHE A 25 -1.17 -3.52 -9.09
CA PHE A 25 -1.61 -3.05 -7.78
C PHE A 25 -2.15 -4.18 -6.93
N TYR A 26 -1.81 -4.15 -5.64
CA TYR A 26 -2.25 -5.11 -4.64
C TYR A 26 -2.82 -4.37 -3.44
N VAL A 27 -3.88 -4.90 -2.85
CA VAL A 27 -4.40 -4.44 -1.57
C VAL A 27 -4.60 -5.63 -0.63
N PHE A 28 -4.31 -5.42 0.65
CA PHE A 28 -4.39 -6.45 1.68
C PHE A 28 -5.40 -6.02 2.76
N PRO A 29 -6.69 -5.88 2.43
CA PRO A 29 -7.67 -5.36 3.37
C PRO A 29 -7.93 -6.36 4.50
N LEU A 30 -8.10 -5.84 5.72
CA LEU A 30 -8.56 -6.63 6.85
C LEU A 30 -10.04 -7.03 6.67
N CYS A 31 -10.84 -6.08 6.17
CA CYS A 31 -12.24 -6.28 5.85
C CYS A 31 -12.59 -5.39 4.65
N ILE A 32 -13.23 -5.99 3.66
CA ILE A 32 -13.72 -5.31 2.46
C ILE A 32 -15.03 -5.94 2.01
N ASP A 33 -15.99 -5.15 1.58
CA ASP A 33 -17.25 -5.68 1.07
C ASP A 33 -17.10 -6.23 -0.36
N ILE A 34 -17.91 -7.23 -0.69
CA ILE A 34 -17.88 -7.94 -1.98
C ILE A 34 -18.01 -6.98 -3.15
N LYS A 35 -18.87 -5.96 -3.04
CA LYS A 35 -19.06 -4.97 -4.13
C LYS A 35 -17.79 -4.19 -4.40
N THR A 36 -17.11 -3.71 -3.34
CA THR A 36 -15.83 -3.00 -3.47
C THR A 36 -14.75 -3.93 -4.04
N THR A 37 -14.67 -5.18 -3.57
CA THR A 37 -13.75 -6.20 -4.12
C THR A 37 -13.99 -6.36 -5.63
N THR A 38 -15.23 -6.60 -6.06
CA THR A 38 -15.56 -6.76 -7.48
C THR A 38 -15.19 -5.53 -8.31
N ILE A 39 -15.39 -4.32 -7.80
CA ILE A 39 -15.00 -3.08 -8.48
C ILE A 39 -13.47 -3.03 -8.67
N LEU A 40 -12.69 -3.27 -7.62
CA LEU A 40 -11.24 -3.23 -7.66
C LEU A 40 -10.67 -4.31 -8.60
N GLU A 41 -11.13 -5.54 -8.50
CA GLU A 41 -10.72 -6.65 -9.36
C GLU A 41 -11.08 -6.40 -10.83
N SER A 42 -12.27 -5.85 -11.10
CA SER A 42 -12.66 -5.46 -12.46
C SER A 42 -11.76 -4.36 -13.04
N ALA A 43 -11.14 -3.55 -12.19
CA ALA A 43 -10.15 -2.55 -12.54
C ALA A 43 -8.71 -3.09 -12.61
N GLY A 44 -8.50 -4.40 -12.43
CA GLY A 44 -7.21 -5.06 -12.50
C GLY A 44 -6.39 -4.97 -11.21
N VAL A 45 -7.00 -4.60 -10.09
CA VAL A 45 -6.33 -4.59 -8.77
C VAL A 45 -6.42 -5.97 -8.15
N ASN A 46 -5.32 -6.48 -7.63
CA ASN A 46 -5.27 -7.74 -6.91
C ASN A 46 -5.70 -7.54 -5.46
N VAL A 47 -6.85 -8.09 -5.09
CA VAL A 47 -7.40 -8.00 -3.73
C VAL A 47 -7.04 -9.29 -2.98
N ILE A 48 -6.12 -9.19 -2.03
CA ILE A 48 -5.65 -10.30 -1.20
C ILE A 48 -6.35 -10.21 0.16
N ASN A 49 -7.49 -10.91 0.30
CA ASN A 49 -8.22 -10.93 1.55
C ASN A 49 -7.41 -11.62 2.66
N ARG A 50 -7.32 -10.96 3.80
CA ARG A 50 -6.82 -11.59 5.01
C ARG A 50 -7.96 -12.42 5.59
N ASN A 51 -7.86 -13.73 5.57
CA ASN A 51 -8.83 -14.64 6.21
C ASN A 51 -8.73 -14.59 7.75
N LEU A 52 -8.52 -13.40 8.31
CA LEU A 52 -8.45 -13.20 9.75
C LEU A 52 -9.85 -12.90 10.26
N THR A 53 -10.39 -13.79 11.04
CA THR A 53 -11.56 -13.54 11.88
C THR A 53 -11.21 -12.39 12.83
N HIS A 54 -11.81 -11.24 12.61
CA HIS A 54 -11.63 -10.08 13.47
C HIS A 54 -12.41 -10.32 14.76
N ILE A 55 -11.79 -10.97 15.72
CA ILE A 55 -12.32 -11.06 17.06
C ILE A 55 -12.09 -9.69 17.71
N LYS A 56 -13.10 -8.81 17.65
CA LYS A 56 -13.18 -7.67 18.56
C LYS A 56 -13.57 -8.19 19.94
N ASP A 57 -12.70 -8.98 20.52
CA ASP A 57 -12.90 -9.40 21.89
C ASP A 57 -12.50 -8.25 22.82
N ARG A 58 -13.52 -7.55 23.33
CA ARG A 58 -13.33 -6.45 24.30
C ARG A 58 -13.01 -6.98 25.71
N THR A 59 -12.87 -8.27 25.86
CA THR A 59 -12.60 -8.95 27.13
C THR A 59 -11.11 -9.26 27.30
N LEU A 60 -10.30 -9.09 26.26
CA LEU A 60 -8.85 -9.34 26.30
C LEU A 60 -8.16 -8.35 27.27
N ASP A 61 -7.26 -8.85 28.06
CA ASP A 61 -6.36 -8.01 28.85
C ASP A 61 -5.27 -7.37 27.96
N GLU A 62 -4.49 -6.46 28.55
CA GLU A 62 -3.46 -5.72 27.81
C GLU A 62 -2.41 -6.63 27.17
N SER A 63 -2.00 -7.70 27.87
CA SER A 63 -1.01 -8.67 27.38
C SER A 63 -1.56 -9.48 26.21
N GLU A 64 -2.81 -9.92 26.30
CA GLU A 64 -3.51 -10.63 25.25
C GLU A 64 -3.69 -9.77 23.99
N LEU A 65 -4.02 -8.47 24.17
CA LEU A 65 -4.12 -7.50 23.06
C LEU A 65 -2.77 -7.32 22.35
N ILE A 66 -1.67 -7.21 23.09
CA ILE A 66 -0.33 -7.11 22.50
C ILE A 66 0.00 -8.36 21.69
N ILE A 67 -0.27 -9.56 22.22
CA ILE A 67 -0.05 -10.82 21.51
C ILE A 67 -0.89 -10.89 20.23
N GLU A 68 -2.15 -10.49 20.29
CA GLU A 68 -3.04 -10.43 19.11
C GLU A 68 -2.49 -9.47 18.06
N HIS A 69 -2.08 -8.25 18.44
CA HIS A 69 -1.52 -7.26 17.54
C HIS A 69 -0.25 -7.76 16.84
N VAL A 70 0.70 -8.34 17.60
CA VAL A 70 1.94 -8.89 17.04
C VAL A 70 1.66 -10.06 16.10
N THR A 71 0.73 -10.96 16.46
CA THR A 71 0.34 -12.10 15.62
C THR A 71 -0.24 -11.61 14.30
N ARG A 72 -1.18 -10.69 14.34
CA ARG A 72 -1.81 -10.10 13.14
C ARG A 72 -0.80 -9.37 12.25
N ALA A 73 0.13 -8.63 12.85
CA ALA A 73 1.21 -7.97 12.14
C ALA A 73 2.11 -8.97 11.42
N SER A 74 2.47 -10.06 12.10
CA SER A 74 3.33 -11.11 11.55
C SER A 74 2.63 -11.88 10.42
N ASP A 75 1.35 -12.18 10.55
CA ASP A 75 0.57 -12.85 9.52
C ASP A 75 0.43 -11.98 8.26
N LEU A 76 0.17 -10.69 8.45
CA LEU A 76 0.15 -9.73 7.35
C LEU A 76 1.51 -9.61 6.66
N ALA A 77 2.59 -9.49 7.43
CA ALA A 77 3.95 -9.37 6.90
C ALA A 77 4.31 -10.61 6.05
N ARG A 78 4.03 -11.82 6.56
CA ARG A 78 4.23 -13.08 5.81
C ARG A 78 3.41 -13.15 4.54
N LEU A 79 2.13 -12.73 4.59
CA LEU A 79 1.27 -12.69 3.41
C LEU A 79 1.82 -11.75 2.34
N ILE A 80 2.23 -10.53 2.71
CA ILE A 80 2.84 -9.56 1.81
C ILE A 80 4.13 -10.12 1.22
N VAL A 81 5.05 -10.62 2.04
CA VAL A 81 6.34 -11.14 1.59
C VAL A 81 6.16 -12.35 0.65
N ASN A 82 5.26 -13.28 0.96
CA ASN A 82 4.95 -14.41 0.09
C ASN A 82 4.37 -13.93 -1.26
N THR A 83 3.52 -12.91 -1.25
CA THR A 83 3.01 -12.30 -2.48
C THR A 83 4.16 -11.73 -3.31
N ILE A 84 5.06 -10.95 -2.71
CA ILE A 84 6.21 -10.38 -3.42
C ILE A 84 7.10 -11.48 -4.00
N LYS A 85 7.41 -12.51 -3.22
CA LYS A 85 8.25 -13.65 -3.67
C LYS A 85 7.62 -14.45 -4.82
N SER A 86 6.30 -14.44 -4.96
CA SER A 86 5.64 -15.05 -6.12
C SER A 86 5.77 -14.23 -7.41
N LEU A 87 6.13 -12.94 -7.30
CA LEU A 87 6.27 -12.02 -8.43
C LEU A 87 7.72 -11.91 -8.93
N ILE A 88 8.70 -12.16 -8.05
CA ILE A 88 10.11 -11.84 -8.27
C ILE A 88 10.94 -13.11 -8.22
N PRO A 89 11.77 -13.39 -9.25
CA PRO A 89 12.73 -14.48 -9.20
C PRO A 89 13.65 -14.38 -8.00
N SER A 90 13.98 -15.50 -7.36
CA SER A 90 14.75 -15.52 -6.11
C SER A 90 16.13 -14.85 -6.23
N ASN A 91 16.76 -14.92 -7.40
CA ASN A 91 18.05 -14.26 -7.67
C ASN A 91 17.95 -12.74 -7.84
N GLU A 92 16.74 -12.18 -8.01
CA GLU A 92 16.51 -10.73 -8.15
C GLU A 92 16.04 -10.08 -6.85
N ILE A 93 15.76 -10.87 -5.80
CA ILE A 93 15.29 -10.38 -4.50
C ILE A 93 16.27 -9.36 -3.88
N PRO A 94 17.61 -9.61 -3.81
CA PRO A 94 18.53 -8.66 -3.19
C PRO A 94 18.58 -7.29 -3.90
N GLU A 95 18.38 -7.28 -5.22
CA GLU A 95 18.43 -6.06 -6.05
C GLU A 95 17.08 -5.33 -6.11
N THR A 96 16.00 -5.95 -5.62
CA THR A 96 14.67 -5.37 -5.63
C THR A 96 14.58 -4.22 -4.64
N ILE A 97 14.12 -3.06 -5.11
CA ILE A 97 13.93 -1.89 -4.27
C ILE A 97 12.61 -2.01 -3.52
N ILE A 98 12.68 -1.94 -2.21
CA ILE A 98 11.52 -1.83 -1.31
C ILE A 98 11.37 -0.36 -0.91
N ALA A 99 10.32 0.28 -1.41
CA ALA A 99 10.04 1.69 -1.15
C ALA A 99 8.85 1.85 -0.22
N ASN A 100 8.92 2.79 0.71
CA ASN A 100 7.83 3.05 1.64
C ASN A 100 7.77 4.52 2.06
N GLU A 101 6.57 4.96 2.46
CA GLU A 101 6.40 6.25 3.10
C GLU A 101 6.96 6.22 4.53
N GLY A 102 7.72 7.24 4.91
CA GLY A 102 8.18 7.48 6.28
C GLY A 102 7.05 7.95 7.19
N PHE A 103 7.31 7.96 8.49
CA PHE A 103 6.35 8.53 9.44
C PHE A 103 6.29 10.05 9.30
N SER A 104 5.07 10.62 9.36
CA SER A 104 4.91 12.07 9.39
C SER A 104 5.33 12.60 10.76
N PHE A 105 6.20 13.62 10.77
CA PHE A 105 6.53 14.34 12.00
C PHE A 105 5.27 15.03 12.53
N GLY A 106 4.84 14.67 13.71
CA GLY A 106 3.65 15.25 14.36
C GLY A 106 2.45 14.33 14.49
N SER A 107 2.48 13.14 13.95
CA SER A 107 1.50 12.10 14.30
C SER A 107 1.69 11.70 15.77
N LYS A 108 0.60 11.68 16.55
CA LYS A 108 0.60 11.38 17.99
C LYS A 108 -0.44 10.30 18.29
N GLY A 109 -0.20 9.55 19.37
CA GLY A 109 -1.15 8.58 19.92
C GLY A 109 -0.84 7.13 19.58
N ASP A 110 -1.60 6.22 20.16
CA ASP A 110 -1.38 4.76 20.12
C ASP A 110 -1.42 4.20 18.70
N ALA A 111 -2.28 4.74 17.83
CA ALA A 111 -2.36 4.32 16.42
C ALA A 111 -1.03 4.49 15.65
N VAL A 112 -0.18 5.45 16.04
CA VAL A 112 1.15 5.62 15.42
C VAL A 112 2.12 4.57 15.93
N LEU A 113 2.03 4.20 17.20
CA LEU A 113 2.84 3.15 17.79
C LEU A 113 2.50 1.80 17.15
N ASP A 114 1.22 1.49 17.01
CA ASP A 114 0.74 0.28 16.32
C ASP A 114 1.21 0.23 14.87
N LEU A 115 1.03 1.32 14.12
CA LEU A 115 1.48 1.42 12.73
C LEU A 115 3.00 1.23 12.62
N SER A 116 3.76 1.80 13.56
CA SER A 116 5.21 1.64 13.62
C SER A 116 5.59 0.18 13.89
N GLY A 117 4.93 -0.47 14.83
CA GLY A 117 5.13 -1.89 15.16
C GLY A 117 4.91 -2.79 13.94
N TYR A 118 3.77 -2.64 13.27
CA TYR A 118 3.44 -3.40 12.06
C TYR A 118 4.47 -3.18 10.95
N LYS A 119 4.89 -1.92 10.73
CA LYS A 119 5.89 -1.58 9.72
C LYS A 119 7.24 -2.24 10.02
N TYR A 120 7.71 -2.21 11.28
CA TYR A 120 8.97 -2.85 11.65
C TYR A 120 8.91 -4.38 11.52
N ILE A 121 7.77 -5.00 11.83
CA ILE A 121 7.56 -6.44 11.64
C ILE A 121 7.64 -6.79 10.14
N LEU A 122 7.00 -6.01 9.26
CA LEU A 122 7.11 -6.20 7.81
C LEU A 122 8.54 -6.01 7.32
N MET A 123 9.23 -4.97 7.78
CA MET A 123 10.63 -4.72 7.39
C MET A 123 11.55 -5.87 7.81
N LYS A 124 11.35 -6.37 9.05
CA LYS A 124 12.10 -7.56 9.54
C LYS A 124 11.82 -8.77 8.66
N GLU A 125 10.57 -9.08 8.36
CA GLU A 125 10.20 -10.21 7.51
C GLU A 125 10.81 -10.10 6.10
N LEU A 126 10.85 -8.90 5.51
CA LEU A 126 11.51 -8.64 4.23
C LEU A 126 13.01 -8.90 4.31
N ILE A 127 13.70 -8.40 5.36
CA ILE A 127 15.14 -8.61 5.56
C ILE A 127 15.45 -10.09 5.72
N ASP A 128 14.68 -10.82 6.53
CA ASP A 128 14.84 -12.26 6.75
C ASP A 128 14.66 -13.08 5.46
N ASN A 129 13.90 -12.53 4.50
CA ASN A 129 13.69 -13.14 3.19
C ASN A 129 14.64 -12.61 2.09
N GLY A 130 15.72 -11.90 2.47
CA GLY A 130 16.82 -11.53 1.59
C GLY A 130 16.69 -10.20 0.86
N PHE A 131 15.66 -9.39 1.14
CA PHE A 131 15.56 -8.04 0.61
C PHE A 131 16.57 -7.12 1.33
N GLN A 132 17.37 -6.35 0.57
CA GLN A 132 18.47 -5.54 1.11
C GLN A 132 18.40 -4.07 0.72
N ASN A 133 17.61 -3.73 -0.30
CA ASN A 133 17.58 -2.39 -0.88
C ASN A 133 16.30 -1.64 -0.46
N PHE A 134 16.39 -0.85 0.60
CA PHE A 134 15.26 -0.11 1.17
C PHE A 134 15.36 1.38 0.90
N LYS A 135 14.23 2.01 0.51
CA LYS A 135 14.08 3.45 0.34
C LYS A 135 12.89 3.93 1.16
N THR A 136 13.10 5.00 1.91
CA THR A 136 12.03 5.63 2.71
C THR A 136 11.93 7.10 2.32
N TYR A 137 10.73 7.55 1.98
CA TYR A 137 10.47 8.92 1.56
C TYR A 137 9.56 9.64 2.55
N SER A 138 9.81 10.93 2.79
CA SER A 138 8.87 11.72 3.58
C SER A 138 7.54 11.91 2.82
N PRO A 139 6.40 12.03 3.53
CA PRO A 139 5.10 12.31 2.90
C PRO A 139 5.13 13.53 1.98
N ILE A 140 5.89 14.57 2.35
CA ILE A 140 6.00 15.78 1.53
C ILE A 140 6.77 15.54 0.22
N THR A 141 7.77 14.66 0.24
CA THR A 141 8.52 14.28 -0.96
C THR A 141 7.63 13.52 -1.94
N ILE A 142 6.81 12.59 -1.43
CA ILE A 142 5.84 11.83 -2.24
C ILE A 142 4.82 12.78 -2.86
N LYS A 143 4.22 13.68 -2.07
CA LYS A 143 3.28 14.70 -2.54
C LYS A 143 3.89 15.66 -3.56
N ALA A 144 5.17 16.01 -3.41
CA ALA A 144 5.88 16.86 -4.38
C ALA A 144 6.00 16.18 -5.74
N ASN A 145 6.30 14.87 -5.77
CA ASN A 145 6.35 14.09 -7.00
C ASN A 145 4.98 13.92 -7.69
N ALA A 146 3.88 13.99 -6.92
CA ALA A 146 2.53 14.03 -7.44
C ALA A 146 2.09 15.45 -7.91
N GLY A 147 2.92 16.48 -7.71
CA GLY A 147 2.52 17.87 -7.91
C GLY A 147 1.60 18.43 -6.83
N CYS A 148 1.44 17.71 -5.70
CA CYS A 148 0.47 17.95 -4.65
C CYS A 148 1.09 18.47 -3.33
N ALA A 149 2.26 19.11 -3.36
CA ALA A 149 2.93 19.60 -2.15
C ALA A 149 2.46 20.99 -1.66
N LYS A 150 1.48 21.62 -2.31
CA LYS A 150 0.97 22.94 -1.91
C LYS A 150 0.10 22.83 -0.66
N ARG A 151 0.13 23.87 0.19
CA ARG A 151 -0.71 23.96 1.39
C ARG A 151 -2.20 23.89 1.01
N GLY A 152 -2.97 23.04 1.70
CA GLY A 152 -4.42 22.87 1.48
C GLY A 152 -4.80 21.76 0.50
N MET A 153 -3.84 21.11 -0.16
CA MET A 153 -4.13 19.95 -1.02
C MET A 153 -4.59 18.74 -0.20
N LYS A 154 -5.58 18.05 -0.73
CA LYS A 154 -6.29 16.93 -0.09
C LYS A 154 -5.92 15.59 -0.75
N LYS A 155 -6.43 14.49 -0.21
CA LYS A 155 -6.30 13.15 -0.80
C LYS A 155 -6.88 13.06 -2.21
N GLU A 156 -7.99 13.74 -2.46
CA GLU A 156 -8.63 13.81 -3.76
C GLU A 156 -7.69 14.39 -4.84
N ASP A 157 -6.84 15.36 -4.49
CA ASP A 157 -5.87 15.94 -5.43
C ASP A 157 -4.83 14.90 -5.86
N MET A 158 -4.41 14.01 -4.95
CA MET A 158 -3.51 12.90 -5.27
C MET A 158 -4.17 11.89 -6.24
N ILE A 159 -5.47 11.62 -6.05
CA ILE A 159 -6.25 10.76 -6.94
C ILE A 159 -6.41 11.40 -8.33
N GLU A 160 -6.67 12.71 -8.41
CA GLU A 160 -6.76 13.42 -9.69
C GLU A 160 -5.41 13.45 -10.41
N ALA A 161 -4.30 13.65 -9.69
CA ALA A 161 -2.95 13.56 -10.27
C ALA A 161 -2.66 12.13 -10.79
N PHE A 162 -3.11 11.09 -10.09
CA PHE A 162 -3.00 9.70 -10.53
C PHE A 162 -3.86 9.44 -11.77
N ARG A 163 -5.09 9.95 -11.80
CA ARG A 163 -5.98 9.89 -12.97
C ARG A 163 -5.36 10.52 -14.21
N GLY A 164 -4.54 11.56 -14.05
CA GLY A 164 -3.80 12.23 -15.11
C GLY A 164 -2.61 11.44 -15.68
N GLN A 165 -2.27 10.28 -15.11
CA GLN A 165 -1.17 9.46 -15.63
C GLN A 165 -1.54 8.76 -16.96
N PRO A 166 -0.55 8.34 -17.78
CA PRO A 166 -0.82 7.65 -19.03
C PRO A 166 -1.72 6.41 -18.83
N ARG A 167 -2.83 6.34 -19.55
CA ARG A 167 -3.86 5.29 -19.43
C ARG A 167 -3.34 3.88 -19.73
N THR A 168 -2.28 3.79 -20.52
CA THR A 168 -1.62 2.53 -20.87
C THR A 168 -0.84 1.88 -19.73
N ILE A 169 -0.60 2.62 -18.64
CA ILE A 169 0.15 2.12 -17.48
C ILE A 169 -0.61 0.99 -16.78
N HIS A 170 -1.91 1.22 -16.51
CA HIS A 170 -2.74 0.24 -15.81
C HIS A 170 -4.24 0.49 -16.04
N LYS A 171 -5.03 -0.58 -16.09
CA LYS A 171 -6.49 -0.54 -16.29
C LYS A 171 -7.23 0.33 -15.27
N LEU A 172 -6.75 0.40 -14.03
CA LEU A 172 -7.32 1.27 -12.99
C LEU A 172 -7.29 2.75 -13.41
N ILE A 173 -6.18 3.22 -13.99
CA ILE A 173 -6.04 4.61 -14.46
C ILE A 173 -7.00 4.86 -15.61
N ASP A 174 -7.11 3.92 -16.54
CA ASP A 174 -8.04 4.02 -17.68
C ASP A 174 -9.49 4.13 -17.20
N ILE A 175 -9.91 3.29 -16.25
CA ILE A 175 -11.26 3.34 -15.67
C ILE A 175 -11.51 4.65 -14.91
N LEU A 176 -10.54 5.13 -14.12
CA LEU A 176 -10.66 6.42 -13.44
C LEU A 176 -10.77 7.58 -14.41
N TYR A 177 -10.09 7.51 -15.54
CA TYR A 177 -10.17 8.54 -16.60
C TYR A 177 -11.51 8.51 -17.31
N GLU A 178 -11.94 7.35 -17.83
CA GLU A 178 -13.14 7.20 -18.69
C GLU A 178 -14.45 7.26 -17.87
N CYS A 179 -14.47 6.59 -16.71
CA CYS A 179 -15.67 6.40 -15.91
C CYS A 179 -15.39 6.50 -14.41
N PRO A 180 -14.99 7.67 -13.88
CA PRO A 180 -14.62 7.82 -12.46
C PRO A 180 -15.73 7.38 -11.50
N GLU A 181 -17.00 7.47 -11.94
CA GLU A 181 -18.16 7.07 -11.13
C GLU A 181 -18.17 5.56 -10.79
N LYS A 182 -17.54 4.72 -11.62
CA LYS A 182 -17.38 3.28 -11.32
C LYS A 182 -16.51 3.03 -10.07
N MET A 183 -15.60 3.96 -9.75
CA MET A 183 -14.71 3.90 -8.62
C MET A 183 -15.25 4.64 -7.39
N LYS A 184 -16.50 5.07 -7.42
CA LYS A 184 -17.17 5.76 -6.32
C LYS A 184 -18.24 4.91 -5.65
N LYS A 185 -18.37 5.11 -4.35
CA LYS A 185 -19.50 4.63 -3.55
C LYS A 185 -20.27 5.86 -3.05
N ARG A 186 -21.37 6.23 -3.77
CA ARG A 186 -22.09 7.50 -3.60
C ARG A 186 -21.16 8.69 -3.94
N THR A 187 -20.82 9.53 -2.96
CA THR A 187 -20.00 10.74 -3.15
C THR A 187 -18.50 10.53 -2.87
N SER A 188 -18.09 9.39 -2.36
CA SER A 188 -16.69 9.08 -2.02
C SER A 188 -16.14 7.95 -2.89
N TYR A 189 -14.84 7.96 -3.10
CA TYR A 189 -14.13 6.87 -3.77
C TYR A 189 -14.24 5.55 -3.00
N VAL A 190 -14.16 4.43 -3.73
CA VAL A 190 -14.18 3.10 -3.12
C VAL A 190 -13.02 2.93 -2.15
N GLN A 191 -13.26 2.12 -1.14
CA GLN A 191 -12.26 1.79 -0.14
C GLN A 191 -10.97 1.26 -0.79
N CYS A 192 -9.82 1.56 -0.23
CA CYS A 192 -8.47 1.23 -0.68
C CYS A 192 -7.94 2.03 -1.90
N LEU A 193 -8.75 2.83 -2.59
CA LEU A 193 -8.24 3.57 -3.74
C LEU A 193 -7.18 4.60 -3.35
N ASP A 194 -7.38 5.30 -2.23
CA ASP A 194 -6.41 6.25 -1.70
C ASP A 194 -5.08 5.57 -1.33
N ASP A 195 -5.13 4.42 -0.67
CA ASP A 195 -3.94 3.65 -0.30
C ASP A 195 -3.16 3.15 -1.56
N ILE A 196 -3.89 2.73 -2.62
CA ILE A 196 -3.29 2.35 -3.92
C ILE A 196 -2.57 3.56 -4.54
N VAL A 197 -3.22 4.72 -4.56
CA VAL A 197 -2.68 5.95 -5.15
C VAL A 197 -1.43 6.40 -4.39
N ASP A 198 -1.44 6.33 -3.06
CA ASP A 198 -0.29 6.70 -2.24
C ASP A 198 0.89 5.73 -2.47
N SER A 199 0.64 4.41 -2.60
CA SER A 199 1.67 3.43 -2.97
C SER A 199 2.25 3.68 -4.39
N TYR A 200 1.40 4.07 -5.36
CA TYR A 200 1.85 4.44 -6.71
C TYR A 200 2.76 5.66 -6.69
N TRP A 201 2.43 6.70 -5.93
CA TRP A 201 3.27 7.89 -5.85
C TRP A 201 4.56 7.63 -5.10
N CYS A 202 4.59 6.70 -4.15
CA CYS A 202 5.82 6.20 -3.55
C CYS A 202 6.72 5.50 -4.61
N TYR A 203 6.14 4.65 -5.47
CA TYR A 203 6.83 4.05 -6.61
C TYR A 203 7.37 5.11 -7.59
N LYS A 204 6.56 6.10 -7.99
CA LYS A 204 6.98 7.18 -8.89
C LYS A 204 8.11 8.00 -8.30
N THR A 205 8.08 8.27 -6.99
CA THR A 205 9.16 8.95 -6.27
C THR A 205 10.44 8.13 -6.37
N THR A 206 10.36 6.81 -6.22
CA THR A 206 11.52 5.92 -6.34
C THR A 206 12.14 5.99 -7.74
N ILE A 207 11.34 5.90 -8.80
CA ILE A 207 11.84 6.03 -10.19
C ILE A 207 12.55 7.36 -10.39
N ASN A 208 11.93 8.46 -9.98
CA ASN A 208 12.46 9.82 -10.19
C ASN A 208 13.74 10.11 -9.40
N THR A 209 14.02 9.37 -8.33
CA THR A 209 15.20 9.55 -7.49
C THR A 209 16.31 8.53 -7.75
N THR A 210 16.07 7.52 -8.57
CA THR A 210 17.04 6.46 -8.89
C THR A 210 17.65 6.67 -10.29
N ASN A 211 17.01 7.46 -11.14
CA ASN A 211 17.53 7.95 -12.43
C ASN A 211 18.26 9.26 -12.24
#